data_b26c8907f043b0a845bea84c9d033d00
#
_entry.id   b26c8907f043b0a845bea84c9d033d00
#
_cell.length_a   1.000
_cell.length_b   1.000
_cell.length_c   1.000
_cell.angle_alpha   90.00
_cell.angle_beta   90.00
_cell.angle_gamma   90.00
#
_symmetry.space_group_name_H-M   'P 1'
#
loop_
_entity.id
_entity.type
_entity.pdbx_description
1 polymer ?
#
loop_
_entity_poly.entity_id
_entity_poly.type
_entity_poly.pdbx_seq_one_letter_code
_entity_poly.pdbx_strand_id
1 'polypeptide(L)'
;MRAVLKQLLDAGWQYDPDYLPSYDSDHLPMTLSAMATLGASDEVLTAFQASYRQRLRPVESGPEISQLQDGRGYKEAFASMRLLLLASIADQGLAAVVGEHLPRLLPSLATGAFHPLIRLGFALNNQHEMEVSSALAYWMTSSFRPQLNAPIQAKHLTEVLSADQSVGMATGPFGQGLNVLVERNIYPAPVSTTLADCASASLDVYLGTRNFFALHLVTATEAARACRAYVSEVELVAALSAALRAAYLVLDAPNFDQALPIPARLDQEHALKYVYACSSEYQAWGDPRYLEEIKGFKTAELVPEWVNASSGRLEE
;
A
#
# COMPACT_ATOMS: atom_id res chain seq x y z
N MET A 1 20.45 2.15 -1.24
CA MET A 1 19.63 3.38 -1.44
C MET A 1 20.51 4.56 -1.83
N ARG A 2 20.06 5.43 -2.76
CA ARG A 2 20.77 6.66 -3.18
C ARG A 2 20.84 7.67 -2.03
N ALA A 3 21.95 8.41 -1.90
CA ALA A 3 22.15 9.35 -0.80
C ALA A 3 21.09 10.47 -0.74
N VAL A 4 20.73 11.04 -1.91
CA VAL A 4 19.70 12.09 -2.00
C VAL A 4 18.34 11.53 -1.60
N LEU A 5 17.95 10.33 -2.06
CA LEU A 5 16.69 9.72 -1.63
C LEU A 5 16.65 9.57 -0.11
N LYS A 6 17.75 9.09 0.51
CA LYS A 6 17.82 8.97 1.97
C LYS A 6 17.58 10.32 2.66
N GLN A 7 18.26 11.37 2.21
CA GLN A 7 18.09 12.73 2.79
C GLN A 7 16.64 13.24 2.66
N LEU A 8 16.00 12.98 1.52
CA LEU A 8 14.61 13.40 1.28
C LEU A 8 13.63 12.63 2.17
N LEU A 9 13.86 11.32 2.37
CA LEU A 9 13.06 10.50 3.30
C LEU A 9 13.30 10.92 4.76
N ASP A 10 14.54 11.17 5.17
CA ASP A 10 14.86 11.69 6.51
C ASP A 10 14.13 13.02 6.76
N ALA A 11 14.11 13.92 5.76
CA ALA A 11 13.38 15.18 5.86
C ALA A 11 11.86 15.00 5.96
N GLY A 12 11.31 13.89 5.48
CA GLY A 12 9.90 13.51 5.62
C GLY A 12 9.48 13.24 7.06
N TRP A 13 10.42 12.94 7.95
CA TRP A 13 10.16 12.66 9.36
C TRP A 13 9.39 13.76 10.10
N GLN A 14 9.49 14.99 9.68
CA GLN A 14 8.80 16.11 10.30
C GLN A 14 7.30 16.18 9.99
N TYR A 15 6.76 15.31 9.11
CA TYR A 15 5.38 15.38 8.67
C TYR A 15 4.51 14.26 9.25
N ASP A 16 3.22 14.57 9.35
CA ASP A 16 2.17 13.63 9.72
C ASP A 16 1.91 12.61 8.59
N PRO A 17 1.44 11.40 8.90
CA PRO A 17 1.09 10.41 7.87
C PRO A 17 -0.17 10.75 7.08
N ASP A 18 -0.96 11.69 7.57
CA ASP A 18 -2.18 12.21 6.93
C ASP A 18 -2.09 13.73 6.76
N TYR A 19 -2.76 14.31 5.77
CA TYR A 19 -2.92 15.76 5.64
C TYR A 19 -4.38 16.22 5.70
N LEU A 20 -4.60 17.44 6.15
CA LEU A 20 -5.91 18.05 6.32
C LEU A 20 -6.36 18.81 5.06
N PRO A 21 -7.66 18.97 4.83
CA PRO A 21 -8.77 18.54 5.69
C PRO A 21 -9.31 17.14 5.41
N SER A 22 -8.82 16.48 4.33
CA SER A 22 -9.38 15.22 3.84
C SER A 22 -8.94 13.99 4.62
N TYR A 23 -7.87 14.09 5.42
CA TYR A 23 -7.20 12.94 6.03
C TYR A 23 -6.67 11.92 5.02
N ASP A 24 -6.34 12.39 3.81
CA ASP A 24 -5.65 11.58 2.82
C ASP A 24 -4.23 11.27 3.29
N SER A 25 -3.75 10.10 2.93
CA SER A 25 -2.41 9.66 3.32
C SER A 25 -1.31 10.49 2.66
N ASP A 26 -0.24 10.75 3.39
CA ASP A 26 0.99 11.29 2.83
C ASP A 26 1.63 10.28 1.87
N HIS A 27 1.68 10.64 0.58
CA HIS A 27 2.29 9.82 -0.48
C HIS A 27 3.77 10.13 -0.72
N LEU A 28 4.33 11.18 -0.09
CA LEU A 28 5.68 11.66 -0.40
C LEU A 28 6.75 10.56 -0.33
N PRO A 29 6.90 9.79 0.77
CA PRO A 29 7.97 8.80 0.87
C PRO A 29 7.82 7.67 -0.15
N MET A 30 6.59 7.23 -0.40
CA MET A 30 6.29 6.18 -1.38
C MET A 30 6.58 6.65 -2.80
N THR A 31 6.17 7.88 -3.14
CA THR A 31 6.37 8.43 -4.48
C THR A 31 7.84 8.72 -4.75
N LEU A 32 8.58 9.30 -3.80
CA LEU A 32 10.03 9.50 -3.95
C LEU A 32 10.77 8.17 -4.19
N SER A 33 10.37 7.12 -3.47
CA SER A 33 10.95 5.78 -3.62
C SER A 33 10.65 5.17 -4.99
N ALA A 34 9.39 5.28 -5.45
CA ALA A 34 8.98 4.86 -6.79
C ALA A 34 9.75 5.64 -7.88
N MET A 35 9.80 6.96 -7.78
CA MET A 35 10.53 7.83 -8.72
C MET A 35 12.02 7.46 -8.81
N ALA A 36 12.68 7.27 -7.66
CA ALA A 36 14.09 6.91 -7.62
C ALA A 36 14.35 5.56 -8.31
N THR A 37 13.46 4.58 -8.14
CA THR A 37 13.56 3.26 -8.78
C THR A 37 13.25 3.34 -10.28
N LEU A 38 12.32 4.19 -10.69
CA LEU A 38 11.93 4.41 -12.08
C LEU A 38 12.91 5.31 -12.85
N GLY A 39 14.00 5.77 -12.24
CA GLY A 39 15.09 6.47 -12.92
C GLY A 39 15.08 7.99 -12.81
N ALA A 40 14.28 8.58 -11.92
CA ALA A 40 14.31 10.03 -11.68
C ALA A 40 15.71 10.49 -11.26
N SER A 41 16.15 11.65 -11.76
CA SER A 41 17.40 12.29 -11.29
C SER A 41 17.25 12.87 -9.88
N ASP A 42 18.36 13.20 -9.23
CA ASP A 42 18.36 13.79 -7.90
C ASP A 42 17.67 15.17 -7.89
N GLU A 43 17.82 15.94 -8.98
CA GLU A 43 17.15 17.22 -9.17
C GLU A 43 15.61 17.04 -9.26
N VAL A 44 15.15 16.02 -9.99
CA VAL A 44 13.72 15.72 -10.13
C VAL A 44 13.13 15.31 -8.79
N LEU A 45 13.81 14.45 -8.02
CA LEU A 45 13.37 14.06 -6.68
C LEU A 45 13.27 15.26 -5.74
N THR A 46 14.28 16.12 -5.75
CA THR A 46 14.34 17.33 -4.90
C THR A 46 13.23 18.32 -5.27
N ALA A 47 13.00 18.54 -6.56
CA ALA A 47 11.93 19.42 -7.04
C ALA A 47 10.55 18.88 -6.67
N PHE A 48 10.33 17.57 -6.81
CA PHE A 48 9.08 16.94 -6.40
C PHE A 48 8.81 17.12 -4.91
N GLN A 49 9.79 16.83 -4.04
CA GLN A 49 9.64 17.04 -2.60
C GLN A 49 9.33 18.51 -2.27
N ALA A 50 10.05 19.46 -2.87
CA ALA A 50 9.86 20.88 -2.61
C ALA A 50 8.43 21.35 -2.94
N SER A 51 7.83 20.81 -4.01
CA SER A 51 6.44 21.08 -4.37
C SER A 51 5.46 20.35 -3.46
N TYR A 52 5.67 19.05 -3.23
CA TYR A 52 4.72 18.20 -2.52
C TYR A 52 4.57 18.58 -1.04
N ARG A 53 5.69 18.91 -0.36
CA ARG A 53 5.72 19.27 1.07
C ARG A 53 4.80 20.43 1.45
N GLN A 54 4.39 21.27 0.50
CA GLN A 54 3.46 22.38 0.76
C GLN A 54 2.06 21.89 1.14
N ARG A 55 1.74 20.65 0.85
CA ARG A 55 0.46 19.99 1.17
C ARG A 55 0.49 19.33 2.56
N LEU A 56 1.69 19.07 3.07
CA LEU A 56 1.88 18.30 4.30
C LEU A 56 1.80 19.20 5.53
N ARG A 57 1.32 18.64 6.61
CA ARG A 57 1.33 19.28 7.92
C ARG A 57 2.50 18.76 8.77
N PRO A 58 3.11 19.60 9.58
CA PRO A 58 4.07 19.14 10.58
C PRO A 58 3.40 18.14 11.54
N VAL A 59 4.16 17.13 11.94
CA VAL A 59 3.71 16.23 13.00
C VAL A 59 3.59 17.00 14.31
N GLU A 60 2.46 16.84 14.98
CA GLU A 60 2.25 17.37 16.32
C GLU A 60 2.84 16.43 17.36
N SER A 61 3.31 16.99 18.49
CA SER A 61 3.75 16.18 19.62
C SER A 61 2.55 15.38 20.16
N GLY A 62 2.65 14.05 20.16
CA GLY A 62 1.63 13.18 20.70
C GLY A 62 1.65 13.07 22.22
N PRO A 63 0.68 12.34 22.80
CA PRO A 63 0.69 12.02 24.22
C PRO A 63 1.97 11.25 24.60
N GLU A 64 2.43 11.42 25.81
CA GLU A 64 3.51 10.59 26.34
C GLU A 64 2.99 9.17 26.54
N ILE A 65 3.62 8.20 25.88
CA ILE A 65 3.32 6.79 26.01
C ILE A 65 4.60 6.02 26.34
N SER A 66 4.50 5.04 27.22
CA SER A 66 5.64 4.21 27.60
C SER A 66 5.69 2.87 26.86
N GLN A 67 4.57 2.44 26.30
CA GLN A 67 4.44 1.17 25.60
C GLN A 67 3.59 1.32 24.34
N LEU A 68 3.92 0.54 23.30
CA LEU A 68 3.22 0.61 22.00
C LEU A 68 1.73 0.30 22.07
N GLN A 69 1.29 -0.55 23.02
CA GLN A 69 -0.13 -0.86 23.21
C GLN A 69 -0.96 0.37 23.61
N ASP A 70 -0.36 1.33 24.32
CA ASP A 70 -1.05 2.51 24.84
C ASP A 70 -1.47 3.47 23.68
N GLY A 71 -0.73 3.45 22.56
CA GLY A 71 -0.99 4.27 21.38
C GLY A 71 -1.86 3.59 20.31
N ARG A 72 -2.22 2.31 20.48
CA ARG A 72 -2.96 1.59 19.44
C ARG A 72 -4.38 2.12 19.26
N GLY A 73 -4.69 2.51 18.01
CA GLY A 73 -6.00 3.06 17.65
C GLY A 73 -6.17 4.55 17.96
N TYR A 74 -5.11 5.23 18.39
CA TYR A 74 -5.11 6.67 18.67
C TYR A 74 -4.21 7.38 17.68
N LYS A 75 -4.78 8.14 16.75
CA LYS A 75 -4.01 8.89 15.74
C LYS A 75 -3.02 9.87 16.36
N GLU A 76 -3.40 10.50 17.45
CA GLU A 76 -2.58 11.46 18.19
C GLU A 76 -1.29 10.84 18.79
N ALA A 77 -1.28 9.51 18.96
CA ALA A 77 -0.11 8.80 19.44
C ALA A 77 0.96 8.53 18.37
N PHE A 78 0.72 8.89 17.12
CA PHE A 78 1.63 8.59 16.00
C PHE A 78 3.07 9.03 16.27
N ALA A 79 3.27 10.27 16.71
CA ALA A 79 4.60 10.83 16.97
C ALA A 79 5.36 10.02 18.04
N SER A 80 4.69 9.67 19.13
CA SER A 80 5.29 8.91 20.23
C SER A 80 5.53 7.45 19.84
N MET A 81 4.58 6.85 19.13
CA MET A 81 4.68 5.46 18.64
C MET A 81 5.89 5.26 17.72
N ARG A 82 6.08 6.16 16.74
CA ARG A 82 7.22 6.03 15.81
C ARG A 82 8.58 6.22 16.49
N LEU A 83 8.66 7.07 17.54
CA LEU A 83 9.88 7.21 18.34
C LEU A 83 10.22 5.93 19.10
N LEU A 84 9.22 5.29 19.75
CA LEU A 84 9.40 4.01 20.42
C LEU A 84 9.81 2.91 19.45
N LEU A 85 9.18 2.84 18.28
CA LEU A 85 9.53 1.87 17.23
C LEU A 85 10.94 2.11 16.70
N LEU A 86 11.34 3.36 16.47
CA LEU A 86 12.69 3.68 16.02
C LEU A 86 13.74 3.29 17.07
N ALA A 87 13.47 3.55 18.35
CA ALA A 87 14.33 3.11 19.44
C ALA A 87 14.43 1.58 19.51
N SER A 88 13.30 0.87 19.33
CA SER A 88 13.30 -0.60 19.25
C SER A 88 14.09 -1.13 18.05
N ILE A 89 14.00 -0.46 16.89
CA ILE A 89 14.79 -0.83 15.70
C ILE A 89 16.29 -0.63 15.97
N ALA A 90 16.68 0.44 16.65
CA ALA A 90 18.08 0.70 17.01
C ALA A 90 18.63 -0.35 18.00
N ASP A 91 17.80 -0.86 18.90
CA ASP A 91 18.18 -1.86 19.91
C ASP A 91 18.21 -3.31 19.37
N GLN A 92 17.18 -3.70 18.64
CA GLN A 92 16.92 -5.08 18.25
C GLN A 92 17.16 -5.37 16.74
N GLY A 93 17.28 -4.32 15.94
CA GLY A 93 17.37 -4.40 14.49
C GLY A 93 15.99 -4.39 13.82
N LEU A 94 15.96 -3.86 12.59
CA LEU A 94 14.76 -3.68 11.77
C LEU A 94 13.97 -4.99 11.58
N ALA A 95 14.66 -6.07 11.26
CA ALA A 95 14.01 -7.36 10.96
C ALA A 95 13.27 -7.93 12.19
N ALA A 96 13.84 -7.80 13.37
CA ALA A 96 13.22 -8.29 14.61
C ALA A 96 11.94 -7.51 14.93
N VAL A 97 12.00 -6.16 14.86
CA VAL A 97 10.85 -5.30 15.12
C VAL A 97 9.72 -5.52 14.12
N VAL A 98 10.03 -5.61 12.83
CA VAL A 98 9.01 -5.91 11.81
C VAL A 98 8.42 -7.29 12.04
N GLY A 99 9.24 -8.32 12.27
CA GLY A 99 8.78 -9.69 12.54
C GLY A 99 7.92 -9.82 13.79
N GLU A 100 8.15 -8.98 14.82
CA GLU A 100 7.31 -8.96 16.03
C GLU A 100 5.93 -8.34 15.76
N HIS A 101 5.88 -7.24 15.01
CA HIS A 101 4.67 -6.43 14.93
C HIS A 101 3.79 -6.75 13.71
N LEU A 102 4.39 -7.09 12.56
CA LEU A 102 3.66 -7.34 11.33
C LEU A 102 2.59 -8.44 11.45
N PRO A 103 2.83 -9.62 12.07
CA PRO A 103 1.79 -10.65 12.22
C PRO A 103 0.52 -10.13 12.90
N ARG A 104 0.67 -9.21 13.87
CA ARG A 104 -0.45 -8.62 14.62
C ARG A 104 -1.22 -7.55 13.81
N LEU A 105 -0.63 -7.05 12.71
CA LEU A 105 -1.22 -6.03 11.84
C LEU A 105 -1.90 -6.65 10.62
N LEU A 106 -1.54 -7.87 10.24
CA LEU A 106 -2.09 -8.55 9.05
C LEU A 106 -3.61 -8.51 8.94
N PRO A 107 -4.42 -8.74 10.01
CA PRO A 107 -5.87 -8.68 9.88
C PRO A 107 -6.38 -7.34 9.32
N SER A 108 -5.66 -6.25 9.53
CA SER A 108 -6.04 -4.90 9.14
C SER A 108 -5.32 -4.38 7.89
N LEU A 109 -4.88 -5.26 6.98
CA LEU A 109 -4.15 -4.89 5.75
C LEU A 109 -4.85 -3.79 4.92
N ALA A 110 -6.18 -3.82 4.84
CA ALA A 110 -6.96 -2.84 4.07
C ALA A 110 -7.06 -1.45 4.71
N THR A 111 -6.49 -1.24 5.91
CA THR A 111 -6.50 0.05 6.60
C THR A 111 -6.05 1.18 5.69
N GLY A 112 -6.79 2.29 5.70
CA GLY A 112 -6.46 3.49 4.94
C GLY A 112 -6.25 3.24 3.44
N ALA A 113 -7.08 2.38 2.83
CA ALA A 113 -6.90 1.93 1.45
C ALA A 113 -5.49 1.35 1.21
N PHE A 114 -5.01 0.53 2.13
CA PHE A 114 -3.69 -0.13 2.14
C PHE A 114 -2.48 0.81 2.32
N HIS A 115 -2.66 2.11 2.52
CA HIS A 115 -1.53 3.04 2.58
C HIS A 115 -0.47 2.69 3.63
N PRO A 116 -0.80 2.26 4.88
CA PRO A 116 0.23 1.84 5.82
C PRO A 116 1.06 0.65 5.32
N LEU A 117 0.42 -0.34 4.69
CA LEU A 117 1.10 -1.48 4.06
C LEU A 117 1.99 -1.03 2.90
N ILE A 118 1.47 -0.20 1.99
CA ILE A 118 2.21 0.31 0.82
C ILE A 118 3.43 1.11 1.31
N ARG A 119 3.26 1.98 2.31
CA ARG A 119 4.37 2.74 2.91
C ARG A 119 5.43 1.81 3.51
N LEU A 120 4.99 0.77 4.23
CA LEU A 120 5.89 -0.23 4.80
C LEU A 120 6.66 -0.99 3.71
N GLY A 121 6.00 -1.41 2.63
CA GLY A 121 6.65 -2.08 1.50
C GLY A 121 7.79 -1.25 0.90
N PHE A 122 7.56 0.01 0.60
CA PHE A 122 8.60 0.92 0.12
C PHE A 122 9.72 1.14 1.16
N ALA A 123 9.37 1.29 2.43
CA ALA A 123 10.33 1.47 3.50
C ALA A 123 11.26 0.25 3.68
N LEU A 124 10.69 -0.96 3.57
CA LEU A 124 11.43 -2.22 3.62
C LEU A 124 12.34 -2.41 2.40
N ASN A 125 11.85 -2.12 1.18
CA ASN A 125 12.66 -2.16 -0.04
C ASN A 125 13.84 -1.19 0.03
N ASN A 126 13.69 -0.05 0.68
CA ASN A 126 14.76 0.92 0.92
C ASN A 126 15.64 0.61 2.13
N GLN A 127 15.25 -0.30 3.02
CA GLN A 127 15.89 -0.56 4.32
C GLN A 127 16.01 0.74 5.15
N HIS A 128 14.94 1.57 5.15
CA HIS A 128 14.94 2.89 5.78
C HIS A 128 14.24 2.86 7.14
N GLU A 129 15.00 2.83 8.22
CA GLU A 129 14.52 2.61 9.59
C GLU A 129 13.45 3.62 10.04
N MET A 130 13.67 4.91 9.76
CA MET A 130 12.71 5.96 10.11
C MET A 130 11.38 5.80 9.37
N GLU A 131 11.40 5.41 8.08
CA GLU A 131 10.17 5.15 7.34
C GLU A 131 9.50 3.84 7.76
N VAL A 132 10.26 2.81 8.12
CA VAL A 132 9.68 1.58 8.69
C VAL A 132 8.98 1.89 10.01
N SER A 133 9.60 2.66 10.90
CA SER A 133 8.98 3.06 12.17
C SER A 133 7.73 3.93 11.94
N SER A 134 7.76 4.84 10.98
CA SER A 134 6.61 5.67 10.59
C SER A 134 5.47 4.85 10.01
N ALA A 135 5.76 3.90 9.11
CA ALA A 135 4.75 3.04 8.50
C ALA A 135 4.06 2.13 9.54
N LEU A 136 4.85 1.52 10.43
CA LEU A 136 4.32 0.71 11.54
C LEU A 136 3.48 1.55 12.51
N ALA A 137 3.96 2.74 12.91
CA ALA A 137 3.22 3.64 13.78
C ALA A 137 1.90 4.08 13.14
N TYR A 138 1.92 4.46 11.87
CA TYR A 138 0.72 4.82 11.11
C TYR A 138 -0.31 3.68 11.11
N TRP A 139 0.15 2.44 10.89
CA TRP A 139 -0.72 1.27 10.90
C TRP A 139 -1.28 0.98 12.30
N MET A 140 -0.44 1.01 13.32
CA MET A 140 -0.83 0.72 14.70
C MET A 140 -1.81 1.74 15.27
N THR A 141 -1.72 3.01 14.88
CA THR A 141 -2.61 4.07 15.35
C THR A 141 -3.97 4.07 14.65
N SER A 142 -4.15 3.24 13.61
CA SER A 142 -5.44 3.04 12.97
C SER A 142 -6.38 2.19 13.84
N SER A 143 -7.66 2.52 13.85
CA SER A 143 -8.67 1.84 14.69
C SER A 143 -9.28 0.58 14.05
N PHE A 144 -9.08 0.38 12.72
CA PHE A 144 -9.67 -0.75 12.00
C PHE A 144 -9.07 -2.09 12.43
N ARG A 145 -9.91 -3.01 12.88
CA ARG A 145 -9.47 -4.34 13.40
C ARG A 145 -10.51 -5.41 13.08
N PRO A 146 -10.52 -5.97 11.87
CA PRO A 146 -11.43 -7.05 11.52
C PRO A 146 -10.98 -8.36 12.18
N GLN A 147 -11.94 -9.23 12.43
CA GLN A 147 -11.67 -10.61 12.80
C GLN A 147 -11.67 -11.46 11.53
N LEU A 148 -10.56 -12.18 11.30
CA LEU A 148 -10.49 -13.10 10.15
C LEU A 148 -11.14 -14.44 10.51
N ASN A 149 -12.00 -14.91 9.64
CA ASN A 149 -12.61 -16.25 9.69
C ASN A 149 -11.63 -17.31 9.15
N ALA A 150 -12.01 -18.59 9.26
CA ALA A 150 -11.26 -19.67 8.62
C ALA A 150 -11.22 -19.49 7.09
N PRO A 151 -10.09 -19.80 6.42
CA PRO A 151 -9.98 -19.68 4.97
C PRO A 151 -10.96 -20.58 4.22
N ILE A 152 -11.52 -20.06 3.12
CA ILE A 152 -12.27 -20.85 2.14
C ILE A 152 -11.32 -21.42 1.08
N GLN A 153 -11.68 -22.54 0.52
CA GLN A 153 -10.93 -23.19 -0.56
C GLN A 153 -11.47 -22.71 -1.91
N ALA A 154 -10.59 -22.19 -2.75
CA ALA A 154 -10.88 -21.84 -4.14
C ALA A 154 -9.62 -22.02 -4.98
N LYS A 155 -9.77 -22.24 -6.27
CA LYS A 155 -8.65 -22.42 -7.18
C LYS A 155 -7.98 -21.08 -7.47
N HIS A 156 -8.78 -20.04 -7.69
CA HIS A 156 -8.32 -18.68 -8.00
C HIS A 156 -9.12 -17.64 -7.21
N LEU A 157 -8.44 -16.61 -6.75
CA LEU A 157 -9.07 -15.48 -6.05
C LEU A 157 -10.04 -14.72 -6.98
N THR A 158 -9.72 -14.59 -8.27
CA THR A 158 -10.59 -13.96 -9.28
C THR A 158 -11.97 -14.63 -9.34
N GLU A 159 -12.04 -15.97 -9.24
CA GLU A 159 -13.33 -16.70 -9.21
C GLU A 159 -14.18 -16.32 -7.99
N VAL A 160 -13.51 -16.15 -6.84
CA VAL A 160 -14.18 -15.73 -5.59
C VAL A 160 -14.68 -14.30 -5.69
N LEU A 161 -13.85 -13.39 -6.19
CA LEU A 161 -14.23 -11.98 -6.40
C LEU A 161 -15.42 -11.88 -7.38
N SER A 162 -15.39 -12.60 -8.49
CA SER A 162 -16.51 -12.61 -9.46
C SER A 162 -17.80 -13.18 -8.88
N ALA A 163 -17.71 -14.02 -7.84
CA ALA A 163 -18.88 -14.59 -7.15
C ALA A 163 -19.36 -13.71 -5.98
N ASP A 164 -18.52 -12.82 -5.47
CA ASP A 164 -18.90 -11.85 -4.43
C ASP A 164 -19.92 -10.87 -5.00
N GLN A 165 -21.00 -10.64 -4.25
CA GLN A 165 -22.09 -9.77 -4.67
C GLN A 165 -22.05 -8.44 -3.92
N SER A 166 -22.62 -7.40 -4.54
CA SER A 166 -22.87 -6.14 -3.88
C SER A 166 -23.56 -6.36 -2.53
N VAL A 167 -23.04 -5.70 -1.50
CA VAL A 167 -23.62 -5.70 -0.15
C VAL A 167 -24.32 -4.38 0.17
N GLY A 168 -24.60 -3.59 -0.87
CA GLY A 168 -25.28 -2.31 -0.75
C GLY A 168 -24.43 -1.30 0.00
N MET A 169 -23.18 -1.15 -0.40
CA MET A 169 -22.30 -0.13 0.18
C MET A 169 -22.76 1.26 -0.26
N ALA A 170 -22.98 2.15 0.71
CA ALA A 170 -23.21 3.54 0.40
C ALA A 170 -21.92 4.20 -0.15
N THR A 171 -22.09 5.12 -1.09
CA THR A 171 -20.98 5.96 -1.53
C THR A 171 -20.44 6.76 -0.35
N GLY A 172 -19.16 6.60 -0.04
CA GLY A 172 -18.53 7.27 1.10
C GLY A 172 -17.03 7.01 1.16
N PRO A 173 -16.35 7.55 2.17
CA PRO A 173 -14.93 7.28 2.38
C PRO A 173 -14.64 5.77 2.51
N PHE A 174 -13.59 5.30 1.87
CA PHE A 174 -13.19 3.88 1.84
C PHE A 174 -13.14 3.24 3.25
N GLY A 175 -12.55 3.95 4.23
CA GLY A 175 -12.46 3.47 5.61
C GLY A 175 -13.81 3.28 6.30
N GLN A 176 -14.83 4.08 5.95
CA GLN A 176 -16.18 3.87 6.45
C GLN A 176 -16.80 2.58 5.90
N GLY A 177 -16.55 2.29 4.62
CA GLY A 177 -16.96 1.04 4.01
C GLY A 177 -16.39 -0.18 4.74
N LEU A 178 -15.11 -0.16 5.06
CA LEU A 178 -14.47 -1.24 5.84
C LEU A 178 -15.10 -1.41 7.23
N ASN A 179 -15.38 -0.30 7.92
CA ASN A 179 -16.05 -0.36 9.23
C ASN A 179 -17.45 -0.98 9.13
N VAL A 180 -18.20 -0.64 8.09
CA VAL A 180 -19.53 -1.24 7.83
C VAL A 180 -19.45 -2.76 7.66
N LEU A 181 -18.42 -3.27 6.94
CA LEU A 181 -18.23 -4.73 6.80
C LEU A 181 -18.00 -5.40 8.16
N VAL A 182 -17.22 -4.76 9.04
CA VAL A 182 -16.97 -5.28 10.41
C VAL A 182 -18.21 -5.19 11.27
N GLU A 183 -18.87 -4.05 11.32
CA GLU A 183 -20.07 -3.81 12.14
C GLU A 183 -21.24 -4.74 11.77
N ARG A 184 -21.40 -5.03 10.46
CA ARG A 184 -22.39 -5.99 9.96
C ARG A 184 -21.96 -7.46 10.10
N ASN A 185 -20.74 -7.71 10.59
CA ASN A 185 -20.14 -9.04 10.68
C ASN A 185 -20.09 -9.80 9.32
N ILE A 186 -19.81 -9.08 8.25
CA ILE A 186 -19.70 -9.58 6.88
C ILE A 186 -18.29 -9.37 6.30
N TYR A 187 -17.27 -9.13 7.17
CA TYR A 187 -15.90 -9.06 6.69
C TYR A 187 -15.52 -10.40 6.06
N PRO A 188 -15.01 -10.41 4.81
CA PRO A 188 -14.88 -11.66 4.04
C PRO A 188 -13.83 -12.60 4.63
N ALA A 189 -14.10 -13.88 4.54
CA ALA A 189 -13.14 -14.90 4.90
C ALA A 189 -11.92 -14.88 3.97
N PRO A 190 -10.72 -15.23 4.46
CA PRO A 190 -9.54 -15.46 3.62
C PRO A 190 -9.80 -16.53 2.55
N VAL A 191 -8.99 -16.52 1.49
CA VAL A 191 -8.97 -17.55 0.45
C VAL A 191 -7.62 -18.27 0.51
N SER A 192 -7.64 -19.60 0.46
CA SER A 192 -6.42 -20.39 0.32
C SER A 192 -5.90 -20.27 -1.11
N THR A 193 -4.90 -19.43 -1.31
CA THR A 193 -4.35 -19.07 -2.62
C THR A 193 -2.86 -18.77 -2.53
N THR A 194 -2.28 -18.07 -3.50
CA THR A 194 -0.87 -17.64 -3.55
C THR A 194 -0.74 -16.14 -3.71
N LEU A 195 0.47 -15.58 -3.45
CA LEU A 195 0.74 -14.17 -3.73
C LEU A 195 0.60 -13.84 -5.23
N ALA A 196 1.03 -14.75 -6.10
CA ALA A 196 0.89 -14.59 -7.55
C ALA A 196 -0.58 -14.49 -7.97
N ASP A 197 -1.45 -15.30 -7.38
CA ASP A 197 -2.89 -15.26 -7.66
C ASP A 197 -3.54 -13.99 -7.10
N CYS A 198 -3.13 -13.54 -5.91
CA CYS A 198 -3.55 -12.24 -5.37
C CYS A 198 -3.14 -11.08 -6.30
N ALA A 199 -1.92 -11.12 -6.84
CA ALA A 199 -1.43 -10.11 -7.77
C ALA A 199 -2.23 -10.10 -9.09
N SER A 200 -2.47 -11.29 -9.67
CA SER A 200 -3.29 -11.42 -10.88
C SER A 200 -4.71 -10.91 -10.67
N ALA A 201 -5.37 -11.34 -9.59
CA ALA A 201 -6.75 -10.92 -9.27
C ALA A 201 -6.85 -9.40 -9.03
N SER A 202 -5.86 -8.80 -8.35
CA SER A 202 -5.80 -7.35 -8.15
C SER A 202 -5.68 -6.59 -9.47
N LEU A 203 -4.86 -7.10 -10.39
CA LEU A 203 -4.73 -6.53 -11.73
C LEU A 203 -6.05 -6.67 -12.51
N ASP A 204 -6.70 -7.84 -12.50
CA ASP A 204 -7.99 -8.06 -13.17
C ASP A 204 -9.03 -7.03 -12.73
N VAL A 205 -9.20 -6.86 -11.42
CA VAL A 205 -10.14 -5.88 -10.86
C VAL A 205 -9.80 -4.46 -11.32
N TYR A 206 -8.52 -4.07 -11.30
CA TYR A 206 -8.15 -2.73 -11.77
C TYR A 206 -8.35 -2.55 -13.27
N LEU A 207 -7.97 -3.54 -14.08
CA LEU A 207 -8.15 -3.49 -15.54
C LEU A 207 -9.64 -3.36 -15.92
N GLY A 208 -10.49 -4.13 -15.26
CA GLY A 208 -11.93 -4.14 -15.58
C GLY A 208 -12.72 -2.97 -15.01
N THR A 209 -12.19 -2.28 -13.97
CA THR A 209 -12.93 -1.20 -13.32
C THR A 209 -12.34 0.19 -13.53
N ARG A 210 -11.03 0.28 -13.71
CA ARG A 210 -10.23 1.54 -13.66
C ARG A 210 -10.57 2.39 -12.44
N ASN A 211 -11.11 1.76 -11.41
CA ASN A 211 -11.48 2.45 -10.18
C ASN A 211 -10.23 2.91 -9.43
N PHE A 212 -10.27 4.12 -8.90
CA PHE A 212 -9.15 4.73 -8.16
C PHE A 212 -8.70 3.88 -6.96
N PHE A 213 -9.63 3.32 -6.20
CA PHE A 213 -9.26 2.44 -5.08
C PHE A 213 -8.81 1.05 -5.53
N ALA A 214 -9.28 0.55 -6.69
CA ALA A 214 -8.81 -0.71 -7.24
C ALA A 214 -7.32 -0.67 -7.64
N LEU A 215 -6.78 0.50 -8.00
CA LEU A 215 -5.33 0.70 -8.20
C LEU A 215 -4.53 0.32 -6.94
N HIS A 216 -5.09 0.62 -5.76
CA HIS A 216 -4.42 0.28 -4.50
C HIS A 216 -4.34 -1.23 -4.23
N LEU A 217 -5.19 -2.05 -4.85
CA LEU A 217 -5.06 -3.52 -4.77
C LEU A 217 -3.74 -3.97 -5.39
N VAL A 218 -3.37 -3.41 -6.55
CA VAL A 218 -2.13 -3.74 -7.26
C VAL A 218 -0.91 -3.28 -6.45
N THR A 219 -0.92 -2.06 -5.94
CA THR A 219 0.20 -1.54 -5.12
C THR A 219 0.29 -2.24 -3.76
N ALA A 220 -0.83 -2.73 -3.22
CA ALA A 220 -0.85 -3.49 -1.98
C ALA A 220 -0.27 -4.90 -2.14
N THR A 221 -0.49 -5.57 -3.26
CA THR A 221 0.11 -6.89 -3.53
C THR A 221 1.62 -6.78 -3.68
N GLU A 222 2.11 -5.76 -4.36
CA GLU A 222 3.54 -5.45 -4.44
C GLU A 222 4.14 -5.24 -3.04
N ALA A 223 3.51 -4.40 -2.23
CA ALA A 223 3.97 -4.10 -0.86
C ALA A 223 3.91 -5.35 0.05
N ALA A 224 2.86 -6.18 -0.06
CA ALA A 224 2.76 -7.43 0.68
C ALA A 224 3.91 -8.38 0.33
N ARG A 225 4.34 -8.43 -0.94
CA ARG A 225 5.49 -9.23 -1.36
C ARG A 225 6.79 -8.79 -0.68
N ALA A 226 6.98 -7.49 -0.42
CA ALA A 226 8.12 -6.99 0.36
C ALA A 226 8.07 -7.47 1.84
N CYS A 227 6.88 -7.70 2.37
CA CYS A 227 6.68 -8.15 3.75
C CYS A 227 6.95 -9.66 3.98
N ARG A 228 7.01 -10.49 2.93
CA ARG A 228 7.12 -11.96 3.04
C ARG A 228 8.37 -12.47 3.79
N ALA A 229 9.41 -11.65 3.88
CA ALA A 229 10.62 -12.01 4.63
C ALA A 229 10.45 -11.93 6.16
N TYR A 230 9.35 -11.34 6.64
CA TYR A 230 9.14 -11.00 8.05
C TYR A 230 7.93 -11.72 8.67
N VAL A 231 7.19 -12.49 7.89
CA VAL A 231 5.97 -13.18 8.32
C VAL A 231 5.76 -14.45 7.51
N SER A 232 5.00 -15.40 8.06
CA SER A 232 4.59 -16.60 7.33
C SER A 232 3.83 -16.22 6.04
N GLU A 233 4.26 -16.74 4.90
CA GLU A 233 3.59 -16.48 3.62
C GLU A 233 2.12 -16.95 3.65
N VAL A 234 1.83 -18.05 4.34
CA VAL A 234 0.46 -18.56 4.49
C VAL A 234 -0.43 -17.54 5.22
N GLU A 235 0.06 -16.97 6.32
CA GLU A 235 -0.67 -15.96 7.09
C GLU A 235 -0.82 -14.65 6.29
N LEU A 236 0.24 -14.24 5.60
CA LEU A 236 0.23 -13.04 4.76
C LEU A 236 -0.78 -13.17 3.62
N VAL A 237 -0.77 -14.28 2.89
CA VAL A 237 -1.70 -14.53 1.78
C VAL A 237 -3.14 -14.63 2.27
N ALA A 238 -3.38 -15.30 3.39
CA ALA A 238 -4.70 -15.38 4.00
C ALA A 238 -5.24 -13.99 4.34
N ALA A 239 -4.45 -13.17 5.03
CA ALA A 239 -4.85 -11.81 5.37
C ALA A 239 -5.01 -10.92 4.13
N LEU A 240 -4.11 -11.03 3.15
CA LEU A 240 -4.16 -10.26 1.92
C LEU A 240 -5.40 -10.58 1.10
N SER A 241 -5.71 -11.87 0.89
CA SER A 241 -6.91 -12.27 0.13
C SER A 241 -8.21 -11.78 0.78
N ALA A 242 -8.31 -11.82 2.12
CA ALA A 242 -9.44 -11.25 2.83
C ALA A 242 -9.53 -9.72 2.66
N ALA A 243 -8.39 -9.02 2.74
CA ALA A 243 -8.33 -7.57 2.59
C ALA A 243 -8.68 -7.12 1.15
N LEU A 244 -8.21 -7.85 0.12
CA LEU A 244 -8.56 -7.60 -1.28
C LEU A 244 -10.06 -7.80 -1.52
N ARG A 245 -10.66 -8.86 -0.98
CA ARG A 245 -12.11 -9.09 -1.03
C ARG A 245 -12.89 -8.00 -0.30
N ALA A 246 -12.42 -7.59 0.89
CA ALA A 246 -13.05 -6.50 1.63
C ALA A 246 -13.04 -5.19 0.83
N ALA A 247 -11.90 -4.86 0.23
CA ALA A 247 -11.79 -3.68 -0.64
C ALA A 247 -12.73 -3.79 -1.85
N TYR A 248 -12.80 -4.94 -2.50
CA TYR A 248 -13.70 -5.18 -3.62
C TYR A 248 -15.19 -5.01 -3.24
N LEU A 249 -15.60 -5.52 -2.06
CA LEU A 249 -16.95 -5.29 -1.53
C LEU A 249 -17.21 -3.82 -1.20
N VAL A 250 -16.22 -3.08 -0.69
CA VAL A 250 -16.32 -1.62 -0.46
C VAL A 250 -16.53 -0.86 -1.77
N LEU A 251 -16.01 -1.36 -2.88
CA LEU A 251 -16.27 -0.84 -4.23
C LEU A 251 -17.65 -1.26 -4.78
N ASP A 252 -18.45 -1.95 -3.98
CA ASP A 252 -19.77 -2.47 -4.34
C ASP A 252 -19.72 -3.61 -5.37
N ALA A 253 -18.66 -4.42 -5.30
CA ALA A 253 -18.43 -5.61 -6.15
C ALA A 253 -18.66 -5.34 -7.65
N PRO A 254 -17.94 -4.38 -8.26
CA PRO A 254 -18.15 -4.01 -9.65
C PRO A 254 -17.77 -5.15 -10.61
N ASN A 255 -18.47 -5.26 -11.74
CA ASN A 255 -18.06 -6.18 -12.80
C ASN A 255 -16.68 -5.78 -13.36
N PHE A 256 -15.82 -6.77 -13.62
CA PHE A 256 -14.48 -6.58 -14.18
C PHE A 256 -14.12 -7.58 -15.28
N ASP A 257 -15.12 -8.21 -15.91
CA ASP A 257 -14.95 -9.23 -16.97
C ASP A 257 -14.25 -8.69 -18.24
N GLN A 258 -14.25 -7.37 -18.45
CA GLN A 258 -13.66 -6.75 -19.62
C GLN A 258 -12.70 -5.62 -19.22
N ALA A 259 -11.48 -5.66 -19.77
CA ALA A 259 -10.53 -4.59 -19.57
C ALA A 259 -11.03 -3.27 -20.17
N LEU A 260 -11.00 -2.21 -19.37
CA LEU A 260 -11.33 -0.86 -19.77
C LEU A 260 -10.07 -0.12 -20.28
N PRO A 261 -10.22 0.92 -21.10
CA PRO A 261 -9.09 1.72 -21.57
C PRO A 261 -8.37 2.42 -20.41
N ILE A 262 -7.13 2.79 -20.63
CA ILE A 262 -6.33 3.59 -19.68
C ILE A 262 -7.12 4.84 -19.29
N PRO A 263 -7.16 5.24 -18.00
CA PRO A 263 -7.91 6.41 -17.58
C PRO A 263 -7.32 7.68 -18.20
N ALA A 264 -8.17 8.65 -18.57
CA ALA A 264 -7.74 9.90 -19.17
C ALA A 264 -6.98 10.81 -18.18
N ARG A 265 -7.15 10.59 -16.87
CA ARG A 265 -6.50 11.37 -15.80
C ARG A 265 -6.24 10.51 -14.58
N LEU A 266 -5.08 10.71 -13.99
CA LEU A 266 -4.71 10.19 -12.69
C LEU A 266 -3.70 11.17 -12.10
N ASP A 267 -3.71 11.37 -10.77
CA ASP A 267 -2.67 12.18 -10.16
C ASP A 267 -1.30 11.49 -10.26
N GLN A 268 -0.26 12.30 -10.28
CA GLN A 268 1.09 11.84 -10.59
C GLN A 268 1.62 10.85 -9.53
N GLU A 269 1.29 11.05 -8.27
CA GLU A 269 1.76 10.17 -7.20
C GLU A 269 1.19 8.75 -7.32
N HIS A 270 -0.08 8.61 -7.72
CA HIS A 270 -0.68 7.29 -7.95
C HIS A 270 -0.19 6.65 -9.23
N ALA A 271 -0.07 7.43 -10.31
CA ALA A 271 0.46 6.93 -11.57
C ALA A 271 1.89 6.37 -11.42
N LEU A 272 2.78 7.09 -10.73
CA LEU A 272 4.16 6.66 -10.49
C LEU A 272 4.24 5.42 -9.61
N LYS A 273 3.48 5.36 -8.51
CA LYS A 273 3.43 4.17 -7.65
C LYS A 273 2.86 2.96 -8.39
N TYR A 274 1.84 3.16 -9.21
CA TYR A 274 1.24 2.09 -10.01
C TYR A 274 2.22 1.53 -11.05
N VAL A 275 2.88 2.41 -11.83
CA VAL A 275 3.90 1.98 -12.81
C VAL A 275 5.07 1.28 -12.13
N TYR A 276 5.51 1.75 -10.96
CA TYR A 276 6.49 1.04 -10.14
C TYR A 276 5.99 -0.36 -9.76
N ALA A 277 4.77 -0.48 -9.24
CA ALA A 277 4.20 -1.77 -8.85
C ALA A 277 4.08 -2.70 -10.06
N CYS A 278 3.60 -2.21 -11.21
CA CYS A 278 3.56 -3.00 -12.45
C CYS A 278 4.94 -3.51 -12.86
N SER A 279 5.98 -2.67 -12.79
CA SER A 279 7.35 -3.09 -13.09
C SER A 279 7.85 -4.17 -12.13
N SER A 280 7.61 -4.00 -10.84
CA SER A 280 8.00 -4.93 -9.77
C SER A 280 7.25 -6.27 -9.86
N GLU A 281 5.95 -6.25 -10.15
CA GLU A 281 5.12 -7.44 -10.30
C GLU A 281 5.42 -8.20 -11.60
N TYR A 282 5.72 -7.48 -12.71
CA TYR A 282 6.21 -8.12 -13.92
C TYR A 282 7.51 -8.89 -13.68
N GLN A 283 8.47 -8.31 -12.97
CA GLN A 283 9.73 -8.97 -12.64
C GLN A 283 9.51 -10.21 -11.76
N ALA A 284 8.51 -10.18 -10.88
CA ALA A 284 8.22 -11.29 -9.98
C ALA A 284 7.46 -12.44 -10.66
N TRP A 285 6.49 -12.14 -11.53
CA TRP A 285 5.53 -13.11 -12.04
C TRP A 285 5.56 -13.31 -13.56
N GLY A 286 6.17 -12.40 -14.31
CA GLY A 286 6.28 -12.49 -15.78
C GLY A 286 4.97 -12.24 -16.53
N ASP A 287 3.92 -11.72 -15.88
CA ASP A 287 2.62 -11.45 -16.53
C ASP A 287 2.73 -10.23 -17.47
N PRO A 288 2.59 -10.42 -18.81
CA PRO A 288 2.79 -9.36 -19.79
C PRO A 288 1.79 -8.20 -19.67
N ARG A 289 0.64 -8.40 -19.02
CA ARG A 289 -0.36 -7.35 -18.82
C ARG A 289 0.21 -6.16 -18.04
N TYR A 290 1.12 -6.40 -17.10
CA TYR A 290 1.83 -5.33 -16.40
C TYR A 290 2.67 -4.45 -17.34
N LEU A 291 3.32 -5.04 -18.36
CA LEU A 291 4.06 -4.27 -19.36
C LEU A 291 3.14 -3.45 -20.27
N GLU A 292 1.98 -4.00 -20.60
CA GLU A 292 0.96 -3.29 -21.39
C GLU A 292 0.45 -2.07 -20.62
N GLU A 293 0.22 -2.21 -19.33
CA GLU A 293 -0.17 -1.09 -18.45
C GLU A 293 0.91 0.00 -18.41
N ILE A 294 2.18 -0.38 -18.22
CA ILE A 294 3.30 0.58 -18.23
C ILE A 294 3.35 1.35 -19.55
N LYS A 295 3.24 0.65 -20.69
CA LYS A 295 3.23 1.26 -22.02
C LYS A 295 2.02 2.18 -22.20
N GLY A 296 0.84 1.74 -21.75
CA GLY A 296 -0.39 2.50 -21.81
C GLY A 296 -0.31 3.81 -21.01
N PHE A 297 0.22 3.77 -19.80
CA PHE A 297 0.41 4.95 -18.94
C PHE A 297 1.41 5.94 -19.53
N LYS A 298 2.47 5.47 -20.19
CA LYS A 298 3.40 6.32 -20.93
C LYS A 298 2.75 6.96 -22.15
N THR A 299 2.02 6.20 -22.95
CA THR A 299 1.33 6.68 -24.15
C THR A 299 0.25 7.71 -23.82
N ALA A 300 -0.44 7.53 -22.69
CA ALA A 300 -1.44 8.46 -22.18
C ALA A 300 -0.83 9.66 -21.42
N GLU A 301 0.49 9.79 -21.37
CA GLU A 301 1.22 10.87 -20.69
C GLU A 301 0.86 11.01 -19.20
N LEU A 302 0.43 9.91 -18.57
CA LEU A 302 0.11 9.89 -17.14
C LEU A 302 1.36 9.85 -16.25
N VAL A 303 2.51 9.49 -16.82
CA VAL A 303 3.82 9.52 -16.15
C VAL A 303 4.82 10.30 -17.00
N PRO A 304 5.80 10.96 -16.34
CA PRO A 304 6.83 11.74 -17.04
C PRO A 304 7.68 10.91 -18.02
N GLU A 305 8.25 11.55 -19.02
CA GLU A 305 9.11 10.90 -20.03
C GLU A 305 10.33 10.20 -19.44
N TRP A 306 10.89 10.73 -18.36
CA TRP A 306 12.07 10.13 -17.70
C TRP A 306 11.77 8.78 -17.02
N VAL A 307 10.51 8.39 -16.89
CA VAL A 307 10.15 7.09 -16.30
C VAL A 307 10.69 5.97 -17.16
N ASN A 308 11.69 5.27 -16.62
CA ASN A 308 12.31 4.12 -17.27
C ASN A 308 11.81 2.82 -16.61
N ALA A 309 10.69 2.32 -17.07
CA ALA A 309 10.10 1.08 -16.59
C ALA A 309 10.81 -0.19 -17.12
N SER A 310 11.79 0.00 -17.99
CA SER A 310 12.64 -1.08 -18.53
C SER A 310 13.98 -1.24 -17.80
N SER A 311 14.23 -0.52 -16.70
CA SER A 311 15.50 -0.59 -15.97
C SER A 311 15.72 -1.88 -15.13
N GLY A 312 14.93 -2.92 -15.35
CA GLY A 312 15.28 -4.30 -15.00
C GLY A 312 15.57 -5.06 -16.27
N ARG A 313 16.82 -5.01 -16.79
CA ARG A 313 17.35 -5.85 -17.88
C ARG A 313 16.30 -6.65 -18.66
N LEU A 314 15.69 -5.99 -19.62
CA LEU A 314 14.92 -6.64 -20.67
C LEU A 314 15.59 -6.29 -22.00
N GLU A 315 16.90 -6.60 -22.12
CA GLU A 315 17.58 -6.74 -23.40
C GLU A 315 18.75 -7.71 -23.14
N GLU A 316 18.48 -8.99 -23.36
CA GLU A 316 19.33 -9.93 -24.11
C GLU A 316 18.49 -11.16 -24.44
#